data_8278eecd579f0279aff94dbd8acb6ebe
#
_entry.id   8278eecd579f0279aff94dbd8acb6ebe
#
_cell.length_a   1.000
_cell.length_b   1.000
_cell.length_c   1.000
_cell.angle_alpha   90.00
_cell.angle_beta   90.00
_cell.angle_gamma   90.00
#
_symmetry.space_group_name_H-M   'P 1'
#
loop_
_entity.id
_entity.type
_entity.pdbx_description
1 polymer ?
#
loop_
_entity_poly.entity_id
_entity_poly.type
_entity_poly.pdbx_seq_one_letter_code
_entity_poly.pdbx_strand_id
1 'polypeptide(L)'
;RGCAVFAPQQETAAADTETLDREHAAAALEWAPTLLVDDGAHLIRLAHTEHQSVLSVNGGELRAASEETTSGVRPLEEMAALGALQLPVLAANDARTKRDFDNLIGTGQSCVFAIADLLDRDEAAAAGITAGVHGKRWVVLGYGPVGFGVARFASAFGARITVVERDAVRALAAMHDGHEAASLELALPDADVVVSATGVWHTLNAEALRLLRPSAVVAVAGGIDDEVGLDELLALGWEATGIAEHLDRWCPADSSRDEGFLLLAGGGGVNYTAAEGNPIEAMDLSFATQLVALDRLVGQELAPGLHRLRVADEDRVARAALAAFGGSADPRAESGRPGGAAQDWRVHRYRA
;
A
#
# COMPACT_ATOMS: atom_id res chain seq x y z
N ARG A 1 8.68 30.82 1.80
CA ARG A 1 7.52 31.01 2.70
C ARG A 1 7.48 29.80 3.60
N GLY A 2 7.30 30.03 4.93
CA GLY A 2 7.24 28.95 5.90
C GLY A 2 5.97 28.11 5.73
N CYS A 3 6.07 26.80 5.98
CA CYS A 3 4.93 25.91 6.10
C CYS A 3 4.64 25.71 7.60
N ALA A 4 3.36 25.61 7.97
CA ALA A 4 2.99 25.11 9.28
C ALA A 4 3.22 23.59 9.30
N VAL A 5 3.76 23.08 10.41
CA VAL A 5 3.99 21.64 10.60
C VAL A 5 3.21 21.21 11.83
N PHE A 6 2.36 20.21 11.66
CA PHE A 6 1.56 19.58 12.71
C PHE A 6 2.02 18.13 12.84
N ALA A 7 3.05 17.93 13.64
CA ALA A 7 3.66 16.62 13.86
C ALA A 7 4.33 16.59 15.24
N PRO A 8 4.50 15.42 15.86
CA PRO A 8 5.26 15.29 17.10
C PRO A 8 6.71 15.74 16.89
N GLN A 9 7.27 16.43 17.87
CA GLN A 9 8.65 16.95 17.80
C GLN A 9 9.69 15.95 18.32
N GLN A 10 9.27 14.86 18.94
CA GLN A 10 10.11 13.81 19.52
C GLN A 10 9.41 12.47 19.39
N GLU A 11 10.18 11.38 19.42
CA GLU A 11 9.63 10.04 19.53
C GLU A 11 8.77 9.92 20.79
N THR A 12 7.50 9.62 20.60
CA THR A 12 6.49 9.47 21.66
C THR A 12 6.16 7.99 21.85
N ALA A 13 5.76 7.61 23.07
CA ALA A 13 5.30 6.25 23.32
C ALA A 13 4.05 5.93 22.47
N ALA A 14 3.94 4.69 22.01
CA ALA A 14 2.87 4.27 21.09
C ALA A 14 1.44 4.62 21.55
N ALA A 15 1.18 4.58 22.87
CA ALA A 15 -0.12 4.93 23.45
C ALA A 15 -0.50 6.41 23.31
N ASP A 16 0.51 7.29 23.15
CA ASP A 16 0.28 8.73 23.00
C ASP A 16 0.22 9.14 21.52
N THR A 17 0.72 8.29 20.61
CA THR A 17 0.84 8.60 19.17
C THR A 17 -0.52 8.78 18.53
N GLU A 18 -1.49 7.91 18.77
CA GLU A 18 -2.84 7.99 18.20
C GLU A 18 -3.56 9.27 18.62
N THR A 19 -3.44 9.66 19.90
CA THR A 19 -4.02 10.91 20.42
C THR A 19 -3.38 12.13 19.77
N LEU A 20 -2.04 12.12 19.64
CA LEU A 20 -1.29 13.22 19.03
C LEU A 20 -1.59 13.34 17.54
N ASP A 21 -1.68 12.22 16.81
CA ASP A 21 -2.03 12.23 15.39
C ASP A 21 -3.41 12.83 15.16
N ARG A 22 -4.38 12.49 16.00
CA ARG A 22 -5.73 13.06 15.95
C ARG A 22 -5.75 14.56 16.27
N GLU A 23 -5.00 14.99 17.27
CA GLU A 23 -4.86 16.43 17.63
C GLU A 23 -4.19 17.20 16.48
N HIS A 24 -3.14 16.67 15.88
CA HIS A 24 -2.45 17.29 14.75
C HIS A 24 -3.33 17.34 13.50
N ALA A 25 -4.08 16.29 13.22
CA ALA A 25 -5.04 16.26 12.12
C ALA A 25 -6.15 17.29 12.30
N ALA A 26 -6.69 17.42 13.52
CA ALA A 26 -7.68 18.45 13.88
C ALA A 26 -7.10 19.87 13.68
N ALA A 27 -5.89 20.12 14.18
CA ALA A 27 -5.21 21.42 14.03
C ALA A 27 -4.93 21.75 12.55
N ALA A 28 -4.57 20.76 11.73
CA ALA A 28 -4.40 20.96 10.29
C ALA A 28 -5.71 21.35 9.60
N LEU A 29 -6.83 20.78 9.98
CA LEU A 29 -8.15 21.14 9.47
C LEU A 29 -8.61 22.53 9.96
N GLU A 30 -8.34 22.87 11.22
CA GLU A 30 -8.65 24.19 11.79
C GLU A 30 -7.86 25.33 11.12
N TRP A 31 -6.73 25.01 10.47
CA TRP A 31 -5.96 25.96 9.68
C TRP A 31 -6.68 26.38 8.38
N ALA A 32 -7.88 25.84 8.15
CA ALA A 32 -8.77 26.13 7.06
C ALA A 32 -8.14 25.89 5.66
N PRO A 33 -7.66 24.67 5.37
CA PRO A 33 -7.15 24.35 4.04
C PRO A 33 -8.26 24.42 3.00
N THR A 34 -7.93 24.87 1.78
CA THR A 34 -8.88 24.89 0.65
C THR A 34 -8.86 23.57 -0.14
N LEU A 35 -7.73 22.86 -0.11
CA LEU A 35 -7.51 21.56 -0.73
C LEU A 35 -6.70 20.68 0.22
N LEU A 36 -6.94 19.37 0.18
CA LEU A 36 -6.14 18.35 0.86
C LEU A 36 -5.42 17.45 -0.15
N VAL A 37 -4.21 17.04 0.19
CA VAL A 37 -3.57 15.84 -0.32
C VAL A 37 -3.48 14.92 0.90
N ASP A 38 -4.23 13.84 0.86
CA ASP A 38 -4.40 12.92 1.99
C ASP A 38 -3.75 11.57 1.68
N ASP A 39 -3.31 10.90 2.72
CA ASP A 39 -2.72 9.58 2.70
C ASP A 39 -3.44 8.71 3.73
N GLY A 40 -4.25 7.76 3.27
CA GLY A 40 -5.11 6.95 4.12
C GLY A 40 -6.48 7.54 4.40
N ALA A 41 -6.84 8.65 3.75
CA ALA A 41 -8.10 9.37 3.91
C ALA A 41 -8.40 9.84 5.35
N HIS A 42 -7.38 10.01 6.19
CA HIS A 42 -7.55 10.37 7.60
C HIS A 42 -8.15 11.77 7.76
N LEU A 43 -7.61 12.78 7.08
CA LEU A 43 -8.10 14.16 7.14
C LEU A 43 -9.46 14.28 6.45
N ILE A 44 -9.67 13.62 5.32
CA ILE A 44 -10.95 13.62 4.60
C ILE A 44 -12.05 13.03 5.49
N ARG A 45 -11.82 11.89 6.12
CA ARG A 45 -12.80 11.24 7.02
C ARG A 45 -13.07 12.09 8.26
N LEU A 46 -12.03 12.65 8.89
CA LEU A 46 -12.16 13.54 10.05
C LEU A 46 -12.97 14.79 9.71
N ALA A 47 -12.75 15.38 8.54
CA ALA A 47 -13.54 16.51 8.03
C ALA A 47 -15.02 16.15 7.83
N HIS A 48 -15.37 14.90 7.51
CA HIS A 48 -16.75 14.47 7.32
C HIS A 48 -17.45 13.99 8.59
N THR A 49 -16.71 13.72 9.66
CA THR A 49 -17.25 13.22 10.92
C THR A 49 -17.23 14.29 12.02
N GLU A 50 -16.10 14.71 12.47
CA GLU A 50 -15.92 15.57 13.65
C GLU A 50 -15.75 17.04 13.30
N HIS A 51 -15.25 17.36 12.09
CA HIS A 51 -14.92 18.73 11.65
C HIS A 51 -15.73 19.20 10.46
N GLN A 52 -17.02 18.85 10.38
CA GLN A 52 -17.87 19.14 9.22
C GLN A 52 -17.98 20.63 8.86
N SER A 53 -17.71 21.52 9.81
CA SER A 53 -17.69 22.97 9.58
C SER A 53 -16.57 23.44 8.64
N VAL A 54 -15.52 22.65 8.43
CA VAL A 54 -14.44 23.00 7.50
C VAL A 54 -14.83 22.81 6.03
N LEU A 55 -15.86 21.98 5.76
CA LEU A 55 -16.33 21.69 4.41
C LEU A 55 -17.02 22.92 3.79
N SER A 56 -16.74 23.18 2.53
CA SER A 56 -17.31 24.34 1.81
C SER A 56 -18.84 24.30 1.72
N VAL A 57 -19.44 23.11 1.66
CA VAL A 57 -20.91 22.94 1.69
C VAL A 57 -21.53 23.37 3.01
N ASN A 58 -20.75 23.43 4.10
CA ASN A 58 -21.15 23.89 5.43
C ASN A 58 -20.63 25.29 5.77
N GLY A 59 -20.09 26.02 4.77
CA GLY A 59 -19.57 27.39 4.94
C GLY A 59 -18.08 27.46 5.26
N GLY A 60 -17.36 26.35 5.30
CA GLY A 60 -15.91 26.29 5.43
C GLY A 60 -15.16 26.56 4.12
N GLU A 61 -13.83 26.37 4.14
CA GLU A 61 -12.96 26.65 2.98
C GLU A 61 -12.58 25.39 2.19
N LEU A 62 -12.72 24.18 2.77
CA LEU A 62 -12.30 22.93 2.13
C LEU A 62 -13.24 22.54 0.98
N ARG A 63 -12.71 22.54 -0.23
CA ARG A 63 -13.48 22.39 -1.49
C ARG A 63 -13.27 21.05 -2.15
N ALA A 64 -12.07 20.45 -2.01
CA ALA A 64 -11.72 19.21 -2.69
C ALA A 64 -10.52 18.54 -2.04
N ALA A 65 -10.27 17.26 -2.38
CA ALA A 65 -9.13 16.51 -1.91
C ALA A 65 -8.57 15.56 -2.99
N SER A 66 -7.33 15.12 -2.80
CA SER A 66 -6.71 14.01 -3.52
C SER A 66 -6.30 12.94 -2.51
N GLU A 67 -6.50 11.67 -2.85
CA GLU A 67 -6.12 10.52 -2.02
C GLU A 67 -5.02 9.71 -2.67
N GLU A 68 -3.95 9.46 -1.91
CA GLU A 68 -2.72 8.83 -2.38
C GLU A 68 -2.73 7.30 -2.28
N THR A 69 -3.44 6.71 -1.30
CA THR A 69 -3.27 5.31 -0.92
C THR A 69 -4.48 4.42 -1.22
N THR A 70 -4.21 3.13 -1.41
CA THR A 70 -5.28 2.13 -1.57
C THR A 70 -6.13 1.99 -0.32
N SER A 71 -5.53 2.08 0.88
CA SER A 71 -6.24 2.02 2.16
C SER A 71 -7.21 3.19 2.33
N GLY A 72 -6.84 4.39 1.85
CA GLY A 72 -7.69 5.56 1.88
C GLY A 72 -8.80 5.54 0.82
N VAL A 73 -8.54 5.00 -0.37
CA VAL A 73 -9.57 4.91 -1.44
C VAL A 73 -10.74 4.02 -1.02
N ARG A 74 -10.51 2.92 -0.31
CA ARG A 74 -11.59 1.99 0.12
C ARG A 74 -12.68 2.67 0.95
N PRO A 75 -12.40 3.31 2.09
CA PRO A 75 -13.43 4.02 2.85
C PRO A 75 -14.08 5.15 2.05
N LEU A 76 -13.37 5.80 1.14
CA LEU A 76 -13.94 6.84 0.28
C LEU A 76 -14.92 6.25 -0.75
N GLU A 77 -14.70 5.04 -1.26
CA GLU A 77 -15.67 4.33 -2.11
C GLU A 77 -16.96 4.02 -1.33
N GLU A 78 -16.84 3.58 -0.08
CA GLU A 78 -18.01 3.34 0.79
C GLU A 78 -18.76 4.64 1.09
N MET A 79 -18.04 5.72 1.45
CA MET A 79 -18.64 7.04 1.68
C MET A 79 -19.35 7.56 0.43
N ALA A 80 -18.76 7.38 -0.75
CA ALA A 80 -19.38 7.79 -2.02
C ALA A 80 -20.63 6.97 -2.33
N ALA A 81 -20.60 5.65 -2.11
CA ALA A 81 -21.74 4.77 -2.32
C ALA A 81 -22.92 5.11 -1.39
N LEU A 82 -22.63 5.56 -0.17
CA LEU A 82 -23.64 6.01 0.80
C LEU A 82 -24.09 7.46 0.59
N GLY A 83 -23.49 8.20 -0.37
CA GLY A 83 -23.76 9.64 -0.55
C GLY A 83 -23.23 10.51 0.59
N ALA A 84 -22.32 9.99 1.40
CA ALA A 84 -21.75 10.68 2.55
C ALA A 84 -20.54 11.56 2.19
N LEU A 85 -19.92 11.36 1.02
CA LEU A 85 -18.78 12.14 0.57
C LEU A 85 -19.26 13.50 0.02
N GLN A 86 -19.04 14.57 0.78
CA GLN A 86 -19.62 15.90 0.54
C GLN A 86 -18.71 16.83 -0.29
N LEU A 87 -17.53 16.36 -0.66
CA LEU A 87 -16.61 17.10 -1.55
C LEU A 87 -16.09 16.16 -2.66
N PRO A 88 -15.61 16.73 -3.78
CA PRO A 88 -14.93 15.93 -4.79
C PRO A 88 -13.57 15.46 -4.28
N VAL A 89 -13.29 14.17 -4.44
CA VAL A 89 -11.98 13.56 -4.15
C VAL A 89 -11.45 12.89 -5.41
N LEU A 90 -10.20 13.17 -5.76
CA LEU A 90 -9.48 12.46 -6.83
C LEU A 90 -8.64 11.33 -6.22
N ALA A 91 -8.95 10.07 -6.59
CA ALA A 91 -8.14 8.92 -6.24
C ALA A 91 -6.87 8.89 -7.11
N ALA A 92 -5.82 9.57 -6.66
CA ALA A 92 -4.51 9.53 -7.32
C ALA A 92 -3.91 8.13 -7.29
N ASN A 93 -4.17 7.36 -6.22
CA ASN A 93 -3.77 5.96 -6.09
C ASN A 93 -4.18 5.09 -7.28
N ASP A 94 -5.34 5.35 -7.87
CA ASP A 94 -5.89 4.49 -8.94
C ASP A 94 -5.27 4.75 -10.31
N ALA A 95 -4.50 5.84 -10.45
CA ALA A 95 -3.79 6.14 -11.67
C ALA A 95 -2.68 5.13 -11.94
N ARG A 96 -2.53 4.70 -13.21
CA ARG A 96 -1.46 3.76 -13.60
C ARG A 96 -0.07 4.33 -13.34
N THR A 97 0.10 5.64 -13.49
CA THR A 97 1.37 6.34 -13.22
C THR A 97 1.76 6.33 -11.74
N LYS A 98 0.82 6.06 -10.84
CA LYS A 98 1.07 5.83 -9.41
C LYS A 98 1.13 4.33 -9.11
N ARG A 99 0.05 3.62 -9.39
CA ARG A 99 -0.16 2.24 -8.96
C ARG A 99 0.88 1.26 -9.53
N ASP A 100 1.22 1.41 -10.84
CA ASP A 100 2.08 0.45 -11.53
C ASP A 100 3.58 0.72 -11.25
N PHE A 101 3.93 1.87 -10.69
CA PHE A 101 5.30 2.25 -10.33
C PHE A 101 5.52 2.27 -8.82
N ASP A 102 4.78 3.06 -8.08
CA ASP A 102 4.92 3.16 -6.63
C ASP A 102 4.48 1.86 -5.93
N ASN A 103 3.21 1.50 -6.04
CA ASN A 103 2.69 0.33 -5.30
C ASN A 103 3.33 -0.98 -5.78
N LEU A 104 3.48 -1.17 -7.10
CA LEU A 104 3.97 -2.44 -7.65
C LEU A 104 5.50 -2.52 -7.59
N ILE A 105 6.20 -1.52 -8.15
CA ILE A 105 7.66 -1.55 -8.24
C ILE A 105 8.26 -1.06 -6.92
N GLY A 106 7.93 0.15 -6.50
CA GLY A 106 8.53 0.79 -5.32
C GLY A 106 8.30 -0.01 -4.05
N THR A 107 7.04 -0.23 -3.68
CA THR A 107 6.69 -0.96 -2.46
C THR A 107 7.10 -2.43 -2.55
N GLY A 108 6.86 -3.09 -3.70
CA GLY A 108 7.26 -4.48 -3.88
C GLY A 108 8.77 -4.69 -3.71
N GLN A 109 9.60 -3.82 -4.30
CA GLN A 109 11.05 -3.87 -4.19
C GLN A 109 11.53 -3.55 -2.77
N SER A 110 11.10 -2.41 -2.23
CA SER A 110 11.56 -1.92 -0.93
C SER A 110 11.22 -2.89 0.21
N CYS A 111 10.03 -3.48 0.19
CA CYS A 111 9.64 -4.49 1.19
C CYS A 111 10.51 -5.74 1.10
N VAL A 112 10.76 -6.27 -0.09
CA VAL A 112 11.61 -7.48 -0.23
C VAL A 112 13.05 -7.19 0.21
N PHE A 113 13.58 -6.02 -0.10
CA PHE A 113 14.93 -5.62 0.33
C PHE A 113 14.99 -5.43 1.85
N ALA A 114 14.02 -4.73 2.46
CA ALA A 114 13.95 -4.56 3.90
C ALA A 114 13.88 -5.91 4.64
N ILE A 115 13.04 -6.83 4.16
CA ILE A 115 12.95 -8.18 4.73
C ILE A 115 14.29 -8.91 4.60
N ALA A 116 14.93 -8.89 3.42
CA ALA A 116 16.20 -9.54 3.20
C ALA A 116 17.29 -8.98 4.13
N ASP A 117 17.40 -7.66 4.23
CA ASP A 117 18.39 -6.99 5.08
C ASP A 117 18.19 -7.32 6.57
N LEU A 118 16.94 -7.39 7.04
CA LEU A 118 16.65 -7.78 8.42
C LEU A 118 16.99 -9.25 8.69
N LEU A 119 16.77 -10.14 7.72
CA LEU A 119 17.06 -11.57 7.84
C LEU A 119 18.56 -11.89 7.71
N ASP A 120 19.35 -11.01 7.12
CA ASP A 120 20.81 -11.20 6.95
C ASP A 120 21.62 -10.69 8.16
N ARG A 121 20.96 -10.14 9.20
CA ARG A 121 21.63 -9.68 10.42
C ARG A 121 22.09 -10.86 11.30
N ASP A 122 23.18 -10.66 12.04
CA ASP A 122 23.73 -11.65 12.98
C ASP A 122 22.72 -12.06 14.06
N GLU A 123 21.88 -11.14 14.52
CA GLU A 123 20.84 -11.39 15.51
C GLU A 123 19.76 -12.33 14.97
N ALA A 124 19.41 -12.19 13.70
CA ALA A 124 18.48 -13.11 13.03
C ALA A 124 19.07 -14.52 12.95
N ALA A 125 20.35 -14.64 12.59
CA ALA A 125 21.08 -15.91 12.59
C ALA A 125 21.16 -16.53 13.98
N ALA A 126 21.40 -15.73 15.03
CA ALA A 126 21.39 -16.17 16.43
C ALA A 126 20.00 -16.65 16.89
N ALA A 127 18.92 -16.12 16.28
CA ALA A 127 17.54 -16.56 16.52
C ALA A 127 17.14 -17.80 15.70
N GLY A 128 18.09 -18.41 14.98
CA GLY A 128 17.87 -19.63 14.18
C GLY A 128 17.30 -19.39 12.79
N ILE A 129 17.34 -18.13 12.30
CA ILE A 129 16.90 -17.78 10.94
C ILE A 129 18.07 -17.99 9.99
N THR A 130 17.82 -18.67 8.90
CA THR A 130 18.79 -18.77 7.81
C THR A 130 18.71 -17.50 6.95
N ALA A 131 19.82 -16.80 6.76
CA ALA A 131 19.93 -15.63 5.90
C ALA A 131 19.48 -15.90 4.45
N GLY A 132 19.21 -14.82 3.73
CA GLY A 132 18.89 -14.84 2.31
C GLY A 132 17.45 -15.19 1.97
N VAL A 133 17.12 -15.00 0.70
CA VAL A 133 15.77 -15.20 0.13
C VAL A 133 15.69 -16.51 -0.67
N HIS A 134 16.80 -16.90 -1.31
CA HIS A 134 16.86 -18.02 -2.25
C HIS A 134 16.41 -19.34 -1.62
N GLY A 135 15.51 -20.03 -2.32
CA GLY A 135 15.02 -21.36 -1.95
C GLY A 135 13.98 -21.37 -0.83
N LYS A 136 13.74 -20.25 -0.15
CA LYS A 136 12.73 -20.13 0.90
C LYS A 136 11.30 -20.12 0.33
N ARG A 137 10.36 -20.62 1.12
CA ARG A 137 8.93 -20.60 0.81
C ARG A 137 8.32 -19.31 1.35
N TRP A 138 7.96 -18.44 0.44
CA TRP A 138 7.28 -17.18 0.75
C TRP A 138 5.80 -17.32 0.48
N VAL A 139 4.99 -16.96 1.47
CA VAL A 139 3.53 -16.84 1.32
C VAL A 139 3.20 -15.35 1.23
N VAL A 140 2.58 -14.96 0.12
CA VAL A 140 2.14 -13.58 -0.10
C VAL A 140 0.62 -13.54 0.00
N LEU A 141 0.11 -12.78 0.99
CA LEU A 141 -1.31 -12.59 1.20
C LEU A 141 -1.77 -11.36 0.41
N GLY A 142 -2.70 -11.57 -0.52
CA GLY A 142 -3.14 -10.57 -1.49
C GLY A 142 -2.28 -10.52 -2.75
N TYR A 143 -2.93 -10.43 -3.91
CA TYR A 143 -2.28 -10.29 -5.21
C TYR A 143 -2.76 -9.04 -5.96
N GLY A 144 -2.89 -7.94 -5.18
CA GLY A 144 -3.00 -6.59 -5.69
C GLY A 144 -1.64 -6.05 -6.16
N PRO A 145 -1.52 -4.77 -6.53
CA PRO A 145 -0.24 -4.21 -7.03
C PRO A 145 0.94 -4.47 -6.08
N VAL A 146 0.77 -4.26 -4.77
CA VAL A 146 1.82 -4.48 -3.78
C VAL A 146 2.19 -5.96 -3.69
N GLY A 147 1.21 -6.86 -3.51
CA GLY A 147 1.48 -8.30 -3.39
C GLY A 147 2.07 -8.89 -4.67
N PHE A 148 1.61 -8.45 -5.85
CA PHE A 148 2.24 -8.80 -7.12
C PHE A 148 3.71 -8.36 -7.15
N GLY A 149 4.00 -7.13 -6.72
CA GLY A 149 5.36 -6.60 -6.64
C GLY A 149 6.25 -7.43 -5.71
N VAL A 150 5.77 -7.72 -4.48
CA VAL A 150 6.49 -8.57 -3.51
C VAL A 150 6.78 -9.95 -4.11
N ALA A 151 5.76 -10.62 -4.68
CA ALA A 151 5.93 -11.93 -5.30
C ALA A 151 6.96 -11.91 -6.44
N ARG A 152 6.90 -10.88 -7.31
CA ARG A 152 7.83 -10.68 -8.41
C ARG A 152 9.28 -10.51 -7.95
N PHE A 153 9.53 -9.62 -6.99
CA PHE A 153 10.89 -9.36 -6.51
C PHE A 153 11.43 -10.51 -5.68
N ALA A 154 10.65 -11.10 -4.77
CA ALA A 154 11.09 -12.28 -4.01
C ALA A 154 11.38 -13.48 -4.92
N SER A 155 10.55 -13.74 -5.94
CA SER A 155 10.79 -14.77 -6.94
C SER A 155 12.07 -14.52 -7.75
N ALA A 156 12.36 -13.25 -8.11
CA ALA A 156 13.59 -12.89 -8.80
C ALA A 156 14.84 -13.18 -7.97
N PHE A 157 14.76 -13.16 -6.64
CA PHE A 157 15.81 -13.60 -5.71
C PHE A 157 15.77 -15.11 -5.43
N GLY A 158 14.91 -15.86 -6.11
CA GLY A 158 14.85 -17.32 -6.02
C GLY A 158 13.96 -17.87 -4.91
N ALA A 159 13.07 -17.08 -4.32
CA ALA A 159 12.03 -17.58 -3.43
C ALA A 159 11.01 -18.44 -4.20
N ARG A 160 10.41 -19.40 -3.52
CA ARG A 160 9.24 -20.15 -4.01
C ARG A 160 8.00 -19.44 -3.45
N ILE A 161 7.14 -18.95 -4.35
CA ILE A 161 6.01 -18.12 -3.95
C ILE A 161 4.72 -18.94 -3.95
N THR A 162 4.00 -18.88 -2.84
CA THR A 162 2.60 -19.29 -2.74
C THR A 162 1.76 -18.05 -2.45
N VAL A 163 0.76 -17.79 -3.28
CA VAL A 163 -0.16 -16.66 -3.14
C VAL A 163 -1.44 -17.12 -2.48
N VAL A 164 -1.90 -16.37 -1.47
CA VAL A 164 -3.22 -16.52 -0.87
C VAL A 164 -4.05 -15.31 -1.29
N GLU A 165 -5.06 -15.53 -2.11
CA GLU A 165 -5.90 -14.45 -2.67
C GLU A 165 -7.36 -14.89 -2.69
N ARG A 166 -8.25 -14.01 -2.26
CA ARG A 166 -9.71 -14.25 -2.23
C ARG A 166 -10.38 -14.05 -3.60
N ASP A 167 -9.81 -13.18 -4.43
CA ASP A 167 -10.27 -12.98 -5.81
C ASP A 167 -9.73 -14.10 -6.70
N ALA A 168 -10.63 -14.96 -7.17
CA ALA A 168 -10.26 -16.11 -8.00
C ALA A 168 -9.54 -15.72 -9.30
N VAL A 169 -9.83 -14.54 -9.86
CA VAL A 169 -9.15 -14.08 -11.09
C VAL A 169 -7.71 -13.70 -10.79
N ARG A 170 -7.46 -13.01 -9.66
CA ARG A 170 -6.09 -12.68 -9.23
C ARG A 170 -5.31 -13.92 -8.80
N ALA A 171 -5.95 -14.86 -8.09
CA ALA A 171 -5.33 -16.16 -7.79
C ALA A 171 -4.92 -16.92 -9.05
N LEU A 172 -5.78 -16.94 -10.07
CA LEU A 172 -5.46 -17.54 -11.37
C LEU A 172 -4.33 -16.78 -12.07
N ALA A 173 -4.29 -15.45 -11.99
CA ALA A 173 -3.19 -14.65 -12.53
C ALA A 173 -1.86 -15.02 -11.88
N ALA A 174 -1.82 -15.18 -10.56
CA ALA A 174 -0.62 -15.62 -9.84
C ALA A 174 -0.09 -16.98 -10.36
N MET A 175 -0.99 -17.92 -10.64
CA MET A 175 -0.60 -19.22 -11.25
C MET A 175 -0.02 -19.05 -12.66
N HIS A 176 -0.57 -18.14 -13.46
CA HIS A 176 -0.03 -17.83 -14.81
C HIS A 176 1.32 -17.10 -14.74
N ASP A 177 1.59 -16.38 -13.67
CA ASP A 177 2.88 -15.75 -13.39
C ASP A 177 3.93 -16.74 -12.84
N GLY A 178 3.54 -18.02 -12.67
CA GLY A 178 4.44 -19.10 -12.26
C GLY A 178 4.49 -19.36 -10.76
N HIS A 179 3.56 -18.81 -10.01
CA HIS A 179 3.43 -19.01 -8.55
C HIS A 179 2.41 -20.11 -8.23
N GLU A 180 2.45 -20.61 -6.99
CA GLU A 180 1.37 -21.45 -6.47
C GLU A 180 0.25 -20.55 -5.92
N ALA A 181 -1.00 -21.03 -5.97
CA ALA A 181 -2.13 -20.42 -5.30
C ALA A 181 -2.78 -21.44 -4.36
N ALA A 182 -3.00 -21.06 -3.09
CA ALA A 182 -3.52 -21.95 -2.06
C ALA A 182 -4.42 -21.20 -1.09
N SER A 183 -5.18 -21.95 -0.24
CA SER A 183 -5.83 -21.36 0.92
C SER A 183 -4.82 -21.05 2.02
N LEU A 184 -5.22 -20.18 2.95
CA LEU A 184 -4.39 -19.77 4.08
C LEU A 184 -3.92 -20.97 4.91
N GLU A 185 -4.84 -21.91 5.21
CA GLU A 185 -4.60 -23.09 6.02
C GLU A 185 -3.60 -24.06 5.39
N LEU A 186 -3.52 -24.09 4.06
CA LEU A 186 -2.58 -24.93 3.33
C LEU A 186 -1.21 -24.28 3.16
N ALA A 187 -1.17 -22.94 3.07
CA ALA A 187 0.06 -22.21 2.79
C ALA A 187 0.91 -21.95 4.04
N LEU A 188 0.28 -21.56 5.18
CA LEU A 188 0.99 -21.08 6.36
C LEU A 188 1.87 -22.12 7.07
N PRO A 189 1.46 -23.41 7.24
CA PRO A 189 2.25 -24.39 7.99
C PRO A 189 3.66 -24.60 7.45
N ASP A 190 3.84 -24.38 6.18
CA ASP A 190 5.11 -24.61 5.50
C ASP A 190 5.88 -23.32 5.17
N ALA A 191 5.36 -22.16 5.51
CA ALA A 191 5.95 -20.88 5.19
C ALA A 191 7.27 -20.61 5.93
N ASP A 192 8.29 -20.15 5.22
CA ASP A 192 9.50 -19.58 5.81
C ASP A 192 9.31 -18.08 6.08
N VAL A 193 8.66 -17.38 5.16
CA VAL A 193 8.33 -15.96 5.26
C VAL A 193 6.88 -15.76 4.81
N VAL A 194 6.11 -15.01 5.57
CA VAL A 194 4.74 -14.59 5.26
C VAL A 194 4.73 -13.08 5.11
N VAL A 195 4.26 -12.59 3.97
CA VAL A 195 4.13 -11.16 3.71
C VAL A 195 2.66 -10.82 3.49
N SER A 196 2.08 -10.05 4.40
CA SER A 196 0.73 -9.51 4.20
C SER A 196 0.79 -8.24 3.35
N ALA A 197 -0.01 -8.19 2.30
CA ALA A 197 -0.10 -7.10 1.33
C ALA A 197 -1.57 -6.81 0.96
N THR A 198 -2.47 -7.00 1.92
CA THR A 198 -3.92 -6.92 1.70
C THR A 198 -4.50 -5.56 2.02
N GLY A 199 -3.89 -4.80 2.93
CA GLY A 199 -4.44 -3.59 3.52
C GLY A 199 -5.79 -3.89 4.21
N VAL A 200 -5.95 -5.06 4.83
CA VAL A 200 -7.17 -5.49 5.50
C VAL A 200 -6.84 -5.84 6.94
N TRP A 201 -7.58 -5.21 7.85
CA TRP A 201 -7.47 -5.43 9.27
C TRP A 201 -7.58 -6.93 9.62
N HIS A 202 -6.69 -7.42 10.46
CA HIS A 202 -6.60 -8.80 10.96
C HIS A 202 -6.64 -9.88 9.85
N THR A 203 -6.02 -9.61 8.71
CA THR A 203 -5.82 -10.64 7.66
C THR A 203 -5.11 -11.88 8.23
N LEU A 204 -4.10 -11.64 9.08
CA LEU A 204 -3.43 -12.66 9.90
C LEU A 204 -3.96 -12.55 11.34
N ASN A 205 -5.16 -13.08 11.60
CA ASN A 205 -5.72 -13.18 12.94
C ASN A 205 -4.99 -14.23 13.78
N ALA A 206 -5.31 -14.34 15.08
CA ALA A 206 -4.66 -15.27 15.98
C ALA A 206 -4.79 -16.75 15.54
N GLU A 207 -5.88 -17.13 14.88
CA GLU A 207 -6.07 -18.48 14.36
C GLU A 207 -5.05 -18.78 13.24
N ALA A 208 -4.91 -17.87 12.30
CA ALA A 208 -3.95 -17.95 11.20
C ALA A 208 -2.49 -17.98 11.71
N LEU A 209 -2.14 -17.09 12.64
CA LEU A 209 -0.79 -16.99 13.20
C LEU A 209 -0.36 -18.26 13.94
N ARG A 210 -1.29 -18.99 14.54
CA ARG A 210 -1.03 -20.29 15.22
C ARG A 210 -0.77 -21.43 14.24
N LEU A 211 -1.04 -21.28 12.96
CA LEU A 211 -0.70 -22.26 11.93
C LEU A 211 0.77 -22.16 11.49
N LEU A 212 1.44 -21.07 11.82
CA LEU A 212 2.81 -20.84 11.42
C LEU A 212 3.75 -21.86 12.08
N ARG A 213 4.69 -22.35 11.31
CA ARG A 213 5.78 -23.18 11.86
C ARG A 213 6.68 -22.33 12.78
N PRO A 214 7.38 -22.96 13.73
CA PRO A 214 8.36 -22.27 14.56
C PRO A 214 9.36 -21.48 13.72
N SER A 215 9.66 -20.24 14.16
CA SER A 215 10.58 -19.31 13.48
C SER A 215 10.19 -18.92 12.05
N ALA A 216 8.93 -19.10 11.62
CA ALA A 216 8.42 -18.43 10.44
C ALA A 216 8.49 -16.91 10.64
N VAL A 217 8.79 -16.18 9.60
CA VAL A 217 8.89 -14.71 9.63
C VAL A 217 7.63 -14.11 9.08
N VAL A 218 7.06 -13.13 9.78
CA VAL A 218 5.88 -12.36 9.36
C VAL A 218 6.29 -10.91 9.11
N ALA A 219 5.86 -10.37 7.98
CA ALA A 219 6.03 -8.97 7.60
C ALA A 219 4.75 -8.42 6.99
N VAL A 220 4.57 -7.10 7.07
CA VAL A 220 3.50 -6.38 6.37
C VAL A 220 4.13 -5.51 5.29
N ALA A 221 3.59 -5.53 4.08
CA ALA A 221 4.07 -4.76 2.95
C ALA A 221 3.15 -3.57 2.68
N GLY A 222 3.62 -2.37 2.98
CA GLY A 222 2.95 -1.11 2.65
C GLY A 222 1.61 -0.87 3.36
N GLY A 223 1.19 -1.74 4.26
CA GLY A 223 -0.02 -1.59 5.06
C GLY A 223 0.17 -0.57 6.18
N ILE A 224 -0.89 0.16 6.49
CA ILE A 224 -0.96 1.09 7.62
C ILE A 224 -1.99 0.63 8.66
N ASP A 225 -2.82 -0.34 8.29
CA ASP A 225 -3.83 -0.91 9.16
C ASP A 225 -3.29 -2.20 9.78
N ASP A 226 -3.71 -2.53 11.00
CA ASP A 226 -3.32 -3.73 11.74
C ASP A 226 -3.69 -5.01 10.99
N GLU A 227 -2.88 -5.39 10.00
CA GLU A 227 -3.07 -6.61 9.23
C GLU A 227 -2.77 -7.87 10.06
N VAL A 228 -1.98 -7.71 11.14
CA VAL A 228 -1.60 -8.78 12.06
C VAL A 228 -2.35 -8.59 13.38
N GLY A 229 -3.16 -9.57 13.78
CA GLY A 229 -3.99 -9.54 15.00
C GLY A 229 -3.17 -9.75 16.29
N LEU A 230 -2.28 -8.82 16.61
CA LEU A 230 -1.41 -8.89 17.80
C LEU A 230 -2.19 -8.73 19.10
N ASP A 231 -3.23 -7.91 19.11
CA ASP A 231 -4.15 -7.75 20.23
C ASP A 231 -4.88 -9.07 20.59
N GLU A 232 -5.28 -9.84 19.56
CA GLU A 232 -5.87 -11.17 19.75
C GLU A 232 -4.87 -12.14 20.39
N LEU A 233 -3.59 -12.09 19.95
CA LEU A 233 -2.53 -12.92 20.55
C LEU A 233 -2.25 -12.53 21.99
N LEU A 234 -2.18 -11.23 22.31
CA LEU A 234 -2.04 -10.74 23.68
C LEU A 234 -3.19 -11.23 24.57
N ALA A 235 -4.43 -11.18 24.06
CA ALA A 235 -5.61 -11.69 24.76
C ALA A 235 -5.54 -13.21 25.02
N LEU A 236 -4.79 -13.96 24.21
CA LEU A 236 -4.53 -15.39 24.36
C LEU A 236 -3.29 -15.71 25.21
N GLY A 237 -2.66 -14.70 25.81
CA GLY A 237 -1.46 -14.88 26.66
C GLY A 237 -0.17 -15.10 25.87
N TRP A 238 -0.10 -14.61 24.65
CA TRP A 238 1.16 -14.54 23.92
C TRP A 238 1.95 -13.30 24.34
N GLU A 239 3.26 -13.39 24.25
CA GLU A 239 4.19 -12.32 24.61
C GLU A 239 5.17 -12.06 23.46
N ALA A 240 5.55 -10.79 23.32
CA ALA A 240 6.63 -10.37 22.43
C ALA A 240 7.94 -10.27 23.19
N THR A 241 9.01 -10.76 22.59
CA THR A 241 10.39 -10.59 23.08
C THR A 241 11.23 -9.99 21.97
N GLY A 242 11.79 -8.79 22.19
CA GLY A 242 12.71 -8.15 21.26
C GLY A 242 13.98 -8.99 21.06
N ILE A 243 14.35 -9.25 19.81
CA ILE A 243 15.60 -9.91 19.43
C ILE A 243 16.60 -8.86 18.96
N ALA A 244 16.16 -7.96 18.08
CA ALA A 244 16.91 -6.84 17.54
C ALA A 244 15.95 -5.70 17.20
N GLU A 245 16.49 -4.57 16.77
CA GLU A 245 15.69 -3.49 16.24
C GLU A 245 14.85 -3.98 15.05
N HIS A 246 13.55 -3.77 15.09
CA HIS A 246 12.56 -4.23 14.10
C HIS A 246 12.42 -5.76 13.96
N LEU A 247 12.84 -6.54 14.97
CA LEU A 247 12.72 -7.98 14.97
C LEU A 247 12.29 -8.48 16.35
N ASP A 248 11.06 -8.95 16.46
CA ASP A 248 10.46 -9.48 17.68
C ASP A 248 10.10 -10.96 17.53
N ARG A 249 10.22 -11.72 18.60
CA ARG A 249 9.67 -13.07 18.71
C ARG A 249 8.34 -13.03 19.45
N TRP A 250 7.33 -13.63 18.87
CA TRP A 250 6.03 -13.83 19.47
C TRP A 250 5.81 -15.30 19.80
N CYS A 251 5.51 -15.63 21.06
CA CYS A 251 5.23 -16.98 21.50
C CYS A 251 4.27 -16.98 22.70
N PRO A 252 3.58 -18.13 22.99
CA PRO A 252 2.82 -18.27 24.24
C PRO A 252 3.72 -18.09 25.45
N ALA A 253 3.24 -17.43 26.52
CA ALA A 253 4.05 -17.09 27.72
C ALA A 253 4.71 -18.30 28.38
N ASP A 254 4.07 -19.47 28.36
CA ASP A 254 4.56 -20.69 28.99
C ASP A 254 5.34 -21.63 28.04
N SER A 255 5.65 -21.17 26.82
CA SER A 255 6.28 -21.97 25.78
C SER A 255 7.81 -21.86 25.79
N SER A 256 8.49 -22.81 25.11
CA SER A 256 9.92 -22.71 24.89
C SER A 256 10.23 -21.58 23.89
N ARG A 257 11.43 -21.01 23.99
CA ARG A 257 11.86 -19.93 23.04
C ARG A 257 11.92 -20.37 21.57
N ASP A 258 11.84 -21.69 21.31
CA ASP A 258 11.85 -22.25 19.96
C ASP A 258 10.45 -22.36 19.35
N GLU A 259 9.41 -22.04 20.13
CA GLU A 259 8.02 -21.99 19.65
C GLU A 259 7.66 -20.57 19.20
N GLY A 260 6.60 -20.46 18.37
CA GLY A 260 6.13 -19.17 17.90
C GLY A 260 6.79 -18.70 16.61
N PHE A 261 6.54 -17.45 16.25
CA PHE A 261 6.99 -16.84 14.99
C PHE A 261 7.80 -15.57 15.25
N LEU A 262 8.37 -15.02 14.20
CA LEU A 262 9.13 -13.79 14.21
C LEU A 262 8.35 -12.71 13.47
N LEU A 263 8.24 -11.53 14.06
CA LEU A 263 7.55 -10.37 13.49
C LEU A 263 8.57 -9.30 13.14
N LEU A 264 8.49 -8.81 11.92
CA LEU A 264 9.29 -7.67 11.47
C LEU A 264 8.52 -6.36 11.66
N ALA A 265 9.26 -5.30 11.98
CA ALA A 265 8.77 -3.92 12.07
C ALA A 265 7.54 -3.75 12.99
N GLY A 266 7.40 -4.61 14.03
CA GLY A 266 6.26 -4.57 14.94
C GLY A 266 4.90 -4.81 14.28
N GLY A 267 4.85 -5.32 13.04
CA GLY A 267 3.62 -5.51 12.26
C GLY A 267 3.24 -4.29 11.41
N GLY A 268 4.01 -3.21 11.43
CA GLY A 268 3.88 -2.08 10.51
C GLY A 268 4.47 -2.36 9.13
N GLY A 269 4.27 -1.45 8.19
CA GLY A 269 4.82 -1.55 6.84
C GLY A 269 6.34 -1.60 6.84
N VAL A 270 6.92 -2.76 6.53
CA VAL A 270 8.35 -3.04 6.71
C VAL A 270 9.26 -2.10 5.93
N ASN A 271 8.83 -1.63 4.76
CA ASN A 271 9.62 -0.78 3.89
C ASN A 271 9.87 0.64 4.43
N TYR A 272 8.98 1.19 5.23
CA TYR A 272 9.15 2.53 5.81
C TYR A 272 9.37 2.52 7.32
N THR A 273 8.98 1.46 8.02
CA THR A 273 9.26 1.33 9.47
C THR A 273 10.70 0.88 9.71
N ALA A 274 11.22 -0.03 8.89
CA ALA A 274 12.54 -0.64 9.06
C ALA A 274 13.53 -0.36 7.92
N ALA A 275 13.15 0.49 6.95
CA ALA A 275 13.99 0.86 5.80
C ALA A 275 13.65 2.28 5.31
N GLU A 276 14.27 2.70 4.21
CA GLU A 276 14.18 4.07 3.63
C GLU A 276 12.87 4.35 2.86
N GLY A 277 11.96 3.38 2.76
CA GLY A 277 10.74 3.49 1.95
C GLY A 277 10.98 3.21 0.46
N ASN A 278 10.07 3.72 -0.38
CA ASN A 278 10.12 3.48 -1.82
C ASN A 278 11.23 4.29 -2.51
N PRO A 279 11.84 3.74 -3.60
CA PRO A 279 12.84 4.47 -4.39
C PRO A 279 12.32 5.80 -4.91
N ILE A 280 13.16 6.83 -4.91
CA ILE A 280 12.77 8.19 -5.30
C ILE A 280 12.23 8.24 -6.74
N GLU A 281 12.74 7.41 -7.65
CA GLU A 281 12.28 7.34 -9.03
C GLU A 281 10.82 6.87 -9.15
N ALA A 282 10.37 6.00 -8.26
CA ALA A 282 8.97 5.58 -8.18
C ALA A 282 8.10 6.66 -7.53
N MET A 283 8.59 7.27 -6.44
CA MET A 283 7.89 8.35 -5.73
C MET A 283 7.73 9.61 -6.56
N ASP A 284 8.68 9.94 -7.42
CA ASP A 284 8.62 11.09 -8.32
C ASP A 284 7.40 11.02 -9.27
N LEU A 285 7.06 9.80 -9.74
CA LEU A 285 5.85 9.56 -10.54
C LEU A 285 4.57 9.71 -9.72
N SER A 286 4.59 9.26 -8.47
CA SER A 286 3.50 9.43 -7.52
C SER A 286 3.21 10.92 -7.28
N PHE A 287 4.24 11.69 -6.93
CA PHE A 287 4.13 13.13 -6.69
C PHE A 287 3.68 13.89 -7.95
N ALA A 288 4.21 13.54 -9.13
CA ALA A 288 3.76 14.13 -10.40
C ALA A 288 2.28 13.83 -10.67
N THR A 289 1.81 12.62 -10.32
CA THR A 289 0.40 12.23 -10.44
C THR A 289 -0.48 13.03 -9.49
N GLN A 290 -0.06 13.24 -8.24
CA GLN A 290 -0.76 14.10 -7.27
C GLN A 290 -0.82 15.54 -7.73
N LEU A 291 0.27 16.11 -8.26
CA LEU A 291 0.28 17.46 -8.80
C LEU A 291 -0.73 17.64 -9.95
N VAL A 292 -0.85 16.63 -10.82
CA VAL A 292 -1.86 16.63 -11.88
C VAL A 292 -3.28 16.49 -11.32
N ALA A 293 -3.47 15.72 -10.26
CA ALA A 293 -4.75 15.64 -9.56
C ALA A 293 -5.14 17.02 -8.97
N LEU A 294 -4.21 17.69 -8.29
CA LEU A 294 -4.43 19.04 -7.77
C LEU A 294 -4.73 20.07 -8.86
N ASP A 295 -3.95 20.07 -9.96
CA ASP A 295 -4.17 20.94 -11.11
C ASP A 295 -5.59 20.79 -11.68
N ARG A 296 -6.09 19.56 -11.73
CA ARG A 296 -7.45 19.27 -12.16
C ARG A 296 -8.51 19.77 -11.17
N LEU A 297 -8.28 19.59 -9.85
CA LEU A 297 -9.19 20.08 -8.81
C LEU A 297 -9.27 21.61 -8.75
N VAL A 298 -8.16 22.30 -9.07
CA VAL A 298 -8.13 23.76 -9.17
C VAL A 298 -8.78 24.26 -10.45
N GLY A 299 -8.57 23.55 -11.55
CA GLY A 299 -9.01 23.98 -12.88
C GLY A 299 -10.44 23.58 -13.27
N GLN A 300 -11.09 22.71 -12.52
CA GLN A 300 -12.42 22.17 -12.85
C GLN A 300 -13.31 22.05 -11.60
N GLU A 301 -14.55 22.47 -11.73
CA GLU A 301 -15.58 22.13 -10.75
C GLU A 301 -16.03 20.68 -10.96
N LEU A 302 -15.85 19.86 -9.94
CA LEU A 302 -16.34 18.49 -9.88
C LEU A 302 -17.46 18.39 -8.84
N ALA A 303 -18.45 17.55 -9.10
CA ALA A 303 -19.49 17.26 -8.12
C ALA A 303 -18.87 16.48 -6.91
N PRO A 304 -19.47 16.59 -5.71
CA PRO A 304 -19.09 15.73 -4.59
C PRO A 304 -19.10 14.25 -4.98
N GLY A 305 -18.10 13.51 -4.50
CA GLY A 305 -17.94 12.08 -4.80
C GLY A 305 -16.48 11.71 -5.12
N LEU A 306 -16.25 10.42 -5.33
CA LEU A 306 -14.94 9.89 -5.68
C LEU A 306 -14.75 9.88 -7.20
N HIS A 307 -13.68 10.50 -7.66
CA HIS A 307 -13.32 10.64 -9.08
C HIS A 307 -11.96 9.99 -9.35
N ARG A 308 -11.71 9.65 -10.61
CA ARG A 308 -10.43 9.13 -11.09
C ARG A 308 -9.80 10.09 -12.10
N LEU A 309 -8.49 10.03 -12.21
CA LEU A 309 -7.76 10.76 -13.27
C LEU A 309 -8.16 10.21 -14.64
N ARG A 310 -8.17 11.09 -15.62
CA ARG A 310 -8.43 10.71 -17.02
C ARG A 310 -7.16 10.13 -17.63
N VAL A 311 -7.30 9.30 -18.64
CA VAL A 311 -6.17 8.77 -19.42
C VAL A 311 -5.24 9.87 -19.92
N ALA A 312 -5.77 11.03 -20.32
CA ALA A 312 -4.97 12.18 -20.77
C ALA A 312 -4.14 12.80 -19.62
N ASP A 313 -4.63 12.76 -18.39
CA ASP A 313 -3.91 13.24 -17.21
C ASP A 313 -2.73 12.32 -16.88
N GLU A 314 -2.94 10.99 -16.91
CA GLU A 314 -1.88 9.99 -16.78
C GLU A 314 -0.84 10.07 -17.91
N ASP A 315 -1.30 10.23 -19.17
CA ASP A 315 -0.42 10.36 -20.35
C ASP A 315 0.49 11.59 -20.23
N ARG A 316 0.00 12.71 -19.68
CA ARG A 316 0.80 13.92 -19.41
C ARG A 316 1.96 13.62 -18.45
N VAL A 317 1.69 12.90 -17.34
CA VAL A 317 2.73 12.47 -16.39
C VAL A 317 3.72 11.52 -17.05
N ALA A 318 3.21 10.50 -17.73
CA ALA A 318 4.04 9.47 -18.35
C ALA A 318 4.97 10.04 -19.43
N ARG A 319 4.49 10.96 -20.27
CA ARG A 319 5.33 11.62 -21.30
C ARG A 319 6.40 12.52 -20.68
N ALA A 320 6.07 13.24 -19.61
CA ALA A 320 7.04 14.06 -18.90
C ALA A 320 8.16 13.19 -18.29
N ALA A 321 7.81 12.09 -17.66
CA ALA A 321 8.75 11.14 -17.09
C ALA A 321 9.62 10.46 -18.18
N LEU A 322 9.00 9.99 -19.28
CA LEU A 322 9.73 9.41 -20.41
C LEU A 322 10.76 10.41 -20.97
N ALA A 323 10.39 11.68 -21.13
CA ALA A 323 11.32 12.70 -21.60
C ALA A 323 12.47 12.92 -20.61
N ALA A 324 12.20 12.94 -19.30
CA ALA A 324 13.21 13.08 -18.26
C ALA A 324 14.19 11.89 -18.23
N PHE A 325 13.70 10.67 -18.49
CA PHE A 325 14.53 9.46 -18.58
C PHE A 325 15.17 9.23 -19.96
N GLY A 326 15.00 10.17 -20.91
CA GLY A 326 15.55 10.05 -22.26
C GLY A 326 14.81 9.06 -23.16
N GLY A 327 13.59 8.66 -22.77
CA GLY A 327 12.72 7.77 -23.52
C GLY A 327 11.63 8.53 -24.32
N SER A 328 10.86 7.79 -25.10
CA SER A 328 9.69 8.32 -25.80
C SER A 328 8.66 7.24 -26.06
N ALA A 329 7.38 7.60 -26.10
CA ALA A 329 6.31 6.74 -26.62
C ALA A 329 6.20 6.89 -28.15
N ASP A 330 5.88 5.80 -28.85
CA ASP A 330 5.70 5.85 -30.32
C ASP A 330 4.36 6.51 -30.67
N PRO A 331 4.38 7.72 -31.26
CA PRO A 331 3.14 8.41 -31.64
C PRO A 331 2.40 7.74 -32.80
N ARG A 332 3.08 6.86 -33.57
CA ARG A 332 2.47 6.20 -34.74
C ARG A 332 1.44 5.15 -34.35
N ALA A 333 1.45 4.67 -33.10
CA ALA A 333 0.42 3.76 -32.59
C ALA A 333 -0.98 4.41 -32.56
N GLU A 334 -1.05 5.73 -32.53
CA GLU A 334 -2.30 6.50 -32.55
C GLU A 334 -2.76 6.88 -33.96
N SER A 335 -1.89 6.75 -34.97
CA SER A 335 -2.22 7.10 -36.35
C SER A 335 -3.13 6.02 -36.94
N GLY A 336 -4.42 6.29 -36.94
CA GLY A 336 -5.34 5.64 -37.85
C GLY A 336 -4.83 5.77 -39.30
N ARG A 337 -5.42 5.02 -40.24
CA ARG A 337 -5.08 5.02 -41.66
C ARG A 337 -4.77 6.43 -42.20
N PRO A 338 -3.84 6.58 -43.15
CA PRO A 338 -3.59 7.85 -43.80
C PRO A 338 -4.91 8.47 -44.32
N GLY A 339 -5.29 9.62 -43.76
CA GLY A 339 -6.54 10.28 -44.12
C GLY A 339 -7.36 10.84 -42.96
N GLY A 340 -6.95 10.61 -41.71
CA GLY A 340 -7.51 11.30 -40.54
C GLY A 340 -8.98 11.00 -40.22
N ALA A 341 -9.60 10.01 -40.84
CA ALA A 341 -10.94 9.57 -40.46
C ALA A 341 -10.86 8.73 -39.18
N ALA A 342 -11.73 9.08 -38.21
CA ALA A 342 -11.99 8.24 -37.05
C ALA A 342 -12.08 6.77 -37.48
N GLN A 343 -11.49 5.86 -36.70
CA GLN A 343 -11.53 4.43 -37.00
C GLN A 343 -12.96 4.03 -37.34
N ASP A 344 -13.18 3.69 -38.63
CA ASP A 344 -14.50 3.21 -39.03
C ASP A 344 -14.70 1.82 -38.40
N TRP A 345 -15.51 1.76 -37.35
CA TRP A 345 -15.83 0.53 -36.64
C TRP A 345 -16.38 -0.59 -37.53
N ARG A 346 -16.83 -0.24 -38.78
CA ARG A 346 -17.29 -1.17 -39.81
C ARG A 346 -16.16 -1.89 -40.52
N VAL A 347 -14.92 -1.40 -40.39
CA VAL A 347 -13.76 -2.02 -41.03
C VAL A 347 -13.19 -3.09 -40.13
N HIS A 348 -13.25 -4.33 -40.53
CA HIS A 348 -12.62 -5.43 -39.81
C HIS A 348 -11.47 -6.07 -40.62
N ARG A 349 -10.60 -6.80 -39.95
CA ARG A 349 -9.36 -7.36 -40.50
C ARG A 349 -9.53 -8.28 -41.73
N TYR A 350 -10.73 -8.73 -42.01
CA TYR A 350 -11.03 -9.63 -43.15
C TYR A 350 -11.55 -8.91 -44.40
N ARG A 351 -11.61 -7.60 -44.37
CA ARG A 351 -11.85 -6.83 -45.59
C ARG A 351 -10.56 -6.63 -46.35
N ALA A 352 -10.49 -7.25 -47.55
CA ALA A 352 -9.45 -6.98 -48.54
C ALA A 352 -9.56 -5.57 -49.09
#